data_f7183cc94154d7c5015ac18ab6ec69ef
#
_entry.id   f7183cc94154d7c5015ac18ab6ec69ef
#
_cell.length_a   1.000
_cell.length_b   1.000
_cell.length_c   1.000
_cell.angle_alpha   90.00
_cell.angle_beta   90.00
_cell.angle_gamma   90.00
#
_symmetry.space_group_name_H-M   'P 1'
#
loop_
_entity.id
_entity.type
_entity.pdbx_description
1 polymer ?
#
loop_
_entity_poly.entity_id
_entity_poly.type
_entity_poly.pdbx_seq_one_letter_code
_entity_poly.pdbx_strand_id
1 'polypeptide(L)'
;GLKQNWWFDGRRDVRESTAAALDYLEELHGDLDNDWLLALAAYNSGKGRVLRAMKDNRRKGLSTDYWSLKLPRETRRYVPRLIALSGFVAFPDIWKTELEPIPNEPTFEVVDILGQIELAKAADLAQVDLITLRAFNPGHLRWATAPARSRELLVPVGAGDRLTQAVAKLTPDDRVEWQHYRIKRGDSLIRIAKSFGTRVNLIREVNHIKGSRIRAGDTLMIPNGDAWSHSLALASTSSTRTRRGYKVRSGDSLYRIAGKFKVSIDELVAWNSLNPRAYLKPGQKLTLYVGET
;
A
#
# COMPACT_ATOMS: atom_id res chain seq x y z
N GLY A 1 -9.59 0.73 13.95
CA GLY A 1 -8.85 -0.07 12.99
C GLY A 1 -8.62 0.67 11.68
N LEU A 2 -7.55 0.31 10.96
CA LEU A 2 -7.17 0.92 9.69
C LEU A 2 -8.21 0.66 8.60
N LYS A 3 -8.57 1.70 7.89
CA LYS A 3 -9.64 1.64 6.90
C LYS A 3 -9.11 1.17 5.56
N GLN A 4 -9.92 0.35 4.89
CA GLN A 4 -9.62 -0.23 3.60
C GLN A 4 -10.84 -0.08 2.69
N ASN A 5 -10.62 0.41 1.49
CA ASN A 5 -11.62 0.46 0.45
C ASN A 5 -10.98 0.22 -0.92
N TRP A 6 -11.72 0.43 -1.99
CA TRP A 6 -11.20 0.24 -3.35
C TRP A 6 -10.08 1.24 -3.71
N TRP A 7 -10.13 2.44 -3.15
CA TRP A 7 -9.20 3.53 -3.44
C TRP A 7 -7.95 3.50 -2.57
N PHE A 8 -8.12 3.11 -1.28
CA PHE A 8 -7.12 3.33 -0.25
C PHE A 8 -7.03 2.18 0.73
N ASP A 9 -5.82 1.81 1.10
CA ASP A 9 -5.52 0.84 2.16
C ASP A 9 -4.62 1.48 3.21
N GLY A 10 -5.20 1.87 4.35
CA GLY A 10 -4.50 2.52 5.45
C GLY A 10 -3.39 1.67 6.09
N ARG A 11 -3.40 0.35 5.87
CA ARG A 11 -2.30 -0.52 6.34
C ARG A 11 -1.00 -0.28 5.57
N ARG A 12 -1.09 0.32 4.39
CA ARG A 12 0.04 0.66 3.52
C ARG A 12 0.44 2.13 3.66
N ASP A 13 -0.40 2.94 4.28
CA ASP A 13 -0.08 4.33 4.56
C ASP A 13 0.88 4.41 5.75
N VAL A 14 2.01 5.09 5.55
CA VAL A 14 3.09 5.15 6.56
C VAL A 14 2.62 5.81 7.84
N ARG A 15 1.86 6.91 7.76
CA ARG A 15 1.39 7.66 8.92
C ARG A 15 0.28 6.92 9.66
N GLU A 16 -0.78 6.49 8.92
CA GLU A 16 -1.91 5.79 9.53
C GLU A 16 -1.47 4.46 10.16
N SER A 17 -0.62 3.68 9.46
CA SER A 17 -0.17 2.39 9.99
C SER A 17 0.79 2.53 11.18
N THR A 18 1.64 3.56 11.18
CA THR A 18 2.54 3.83 12.31
C THR A 18 1.75 4.28 13.53
N ALA A 19 0.85 5.25 13.38
CA ALA A 19 -0.02 5.70 14.48
C ALA A 19 -0.83 4.52 15.07
N ALA A 20 -1.49 3.74 14.21
CA ALA A 20 -2.26 2.58 14.68
C ALA A 20 -1.39 1.51 15.36
N ALA A 21 -0.12 1.34 14.95
CA ALA A 21 0.80 0.42 15.59
C ALA A 21 1.22 0.91 16.99
N LEU A 22 1.48 2.20 17.12
CA LEU A 22 1.82 2.82 18.42
C LEU A 22 0.63 2.77 19.38
N ASP A 23 -0.54 3.20 18.95
CA ASP A 23 -1.79 3.13 19.74
C ASP A 23 -2.05 1.70 20.22
N TYR A 24 -1.85 0.70 19.35
CA TYR A 24 -2.07 -0.70 19.72
C TYR A 24 -1.02 -1.22 20.69
N LEU A 25 0.23 -0.80 20.57
CA LEU A 25 1.27 -1.13 21.53
C LEU A 25 0.99 -0.54 22.91
N GLU A 26 0.51 0.70 22.98
CA GLU A 26 0.08 1.34 24.24
C GLU A 26 -1.12 0.63 24.87
N GLU A 27 -2.13 0.26 24.06
CA GLU A 27 -3.26 -0.55 24.53
C GLU A 27 -2.78 -1.87 25.12
N LEU A 28 -1.90 -2.58 24.40
CA LEU A 28 -1.36 -3.86 24.86
C LEU A 28 -0.55 -3.71 26.15
N HIS A 29 0.23 -2.64 26.27
CA HIS A 29 1.00 -2.36 27.49
C HIS A 29 0.08 -2.17 28.69
N GLY A 30 -0.96 -1.32 28.57
CA GLY A 30 -1.94 -1.11 29.62
C GLY A 30 -2.72 -2.38 30.01
N ASP A 31 -3.04 -3.24 29.05
CA ASP A 31 -3.79 -4.47 29.25
C ASP A 31 -2.97 -5.64 29.84
N LEU A 32 -1.65 -5.56 29.80
CA LEU A 32 -0.72 -6.61 30.19
C LEU A 32 0.21 -6.19 31.33
N ASP A 33 -0.41 -5.71 32.41
CA ASP A 33 0.23 -5.38 33.68
C ASP A 33 1.34 -4.30 33.52
N ASN A 34 1.26 -3.42 32.50
CA ASN A 34 2.27 -2.43 32.12
C ASN A 34 3.66 -3.04 31.84
N ASP A 35 3.68 -4.27 31.30
CA ASP A 35 4.90 -4.95 30.91
C ASP A 35 5.14 -4.85 29.40
N TRP A 36 6.16 -4.11 28.99
CA TRP A 36 6.53 -3.97 27.57
C TRP A 36 6.94 -5.27 26.91
N LEU A 37 7.55 -6.23 27.62
CA LEU A 37 7.93 -7.51 27.03
C LEU A 37 6.68 -8.33 26.69
N LEU A 38 5.67 -8.30 27.56
CA LEU A 38 4.37 -8.93 27.32
C LEU A 38 3.62 -8.22 26.19
N ALA A 39 3.65 -6.88 26.14
CA ALA A 39 3.05 -6.09 25.07
C ALA A 39 3.66 -6.43 23.70
N LEU A 40 4.98 -6.47 23.59
CA LEU A 40 5.69 -6.85 22.37
C LEU A 40 5.40 -8.31 21.96
N ALA A 41 5.32 -9.22 22.93
CA ALA A 41 4.93 -10.59 22.67
C ALA A 41 3.49 -10.70 22.16
N ALA A 42 2.58 -9.90 22.71
CA ALA A 42 1.19 -9.82 22.29
C ALA A 42 1.02 -9.18 20.91
N TYR A 43 1.78 -8.16 20.62
CA TYR A 43 1.83 -7.54 19.27
C TYR A 43 2.21 -8.58 18.20
N ASN A 44 3.21 -9.40 18.48
CA ASN A 44 3.67 -10.44 17.56
C ASN A 44 2.72 -11.66 17.47
N SER A 45 2.20 -12.15 18.60
CA SER A 45 1.46 -13.41 18.65
C SER A 45 -0.03 -13.31 18.91
N GLY A 46 -0.52 -12.10 19.20
CA GLY A 46 -1.89 -11.80 19.58
C GLY A 46 -2.12 -11.81 21.08
N LYS A 47 -2.78 -10.76 21.61
CA LYS A 47 -3.13 -10.52 23.02
C LYS A 47 -3.74 -11.75 23.70
N GLY A 48 -4.74 -12.36 23.05
CA GLY A 48 -5.44 -13.52 23.62
C GLY A 48 -4.55 -14.73 23.88
N ARG A 49 -3.45 -14.89 23.17
CA ARG A 49 -2.49 -15.96 23.38
C ARG A 49 -1.64 -15.71 24.62
N VAL A 50 -1.14 -14.50 24.78
CA VAL A 50 -0.35 -14.09 25.95
C VAL A 50 -1.20 -14.19 27.21
N LEU A 51 -2.43 -13.65 27.21
CA LEU A 51 -3.35 -13.75 28.34
C LEU A 51 -3.66 -15.21 28.75
N ARG A 52 -3.82 -16.12 27.77
CA ARG A 52 -4.00 -17.56 28.09
C ARG A 52 -2.77 -18.13 28.74
N ALA A 53 -1.57 -17.85 28.26
CA ALA A 53 -0.34 -18.34 28.86
C ALA A 53 -0.14 -17.81 30.29
N MET A 54 -0.43 -16.52 30.53
CA MET A 54 -0.42 -15.93 31.87
C MET A 54 -1.42 -16.61 32.79
N LYS A 55 -2.65 -16.84 32.34
CA LYS A 55 -3.68 -17.58 33.12
C LYS A 55 -3.25 -19.00 33.45
N ASP A 56 -2.62 -19.69 32.51
CA ASP A 56 -2.15 -21.06 32.73
C ASP A 56 -1.02 -21.11 33.76
N ASN A 57 -0.10 -20.15 33.75
CA ASN A 57 0.95 -20.03 34.75
C ASN A 57 0.39 -19.67 36.13
N ARG A 58 -0.53 -18.68 36.22
CA ARG A 58 -1.20 -18.31 37.48
C ARG A 58 -1.86 -19.53 38.16
N ARG A 59 -2.55 -20.38 37.38
CA ARG A 59 -3.16 -21.62 37.90
C ARG A 59 -2.15 -22.62 38.47
N LYS A 60 -0.92 -22.58 38.00
CA LYS A 60 0.17 -23.46 38.45
C LYS A 60 1.07 -22.83 39.50
N GLY A 61 0.77 -21.60 39.95
CA GLY A 61 1.63 -20.85 40.88
C GLY A 61 2.95 -20.39 40.27
N LEU A 62 3.05 -20.32 38.91
CA LEU A 62 4.25 -19.89 38.20
C LEU A 62 4.19 -18.41 37.89
N SER A 63 5.37 -17.79 37.67
CA SER A 63 5.48 -16.39 37.24
C SER A 63 4.77 -16.17 35.91
N THR A 64 4.22 -14.94 35.76
CA THR A 64 3.54 -14.49 34.55
C THR A 64 4.38 -13.52 33.72
N ASP A 65 5.65 -13.32 34.07
CA ASP A 65 6.58 -12.53 33.24
C ASP A 65 6.82 -13.18 31.87
N TYR A 66 7.28 -12.38 30.93
CA TYR A 66 7.51 -12.85 29.55
C TYR A 66 8.38 -14.12 29.48
N TRP A 67 9.46 -14.19 30.27
CA TRP A 67 10.45 -15.27 30.21
C TRP A 67 9.91 -16.60 30.70
N SER A 68 8.95 -16.55 31.62
CA SER A 68 8.30 -17.70 32.22
C SER A 68 7.14 -18.26 31.40
N LEU A 69 6.66 -17.50 30.38
CA LEU A 69 5.51 -17.91 29.57
C LEU A 69 5.87 -18.93 28.48
N LYS A 70 5.00 -19.93 28.30
CA LYS A 70 5.08 -20.86 27.18
C LYS A 70 4.48 -20.21 25.91
N LEU A 71 5.28 -19.44 25.18
CA LEU A 71 4.92 -18.76 23.94
C LEU A 71 5.44 -19.52 22.70
N PRO A 72 4.91 -19.23 21.49
CA PRO A 72 5.44 -19.77 20.23
C PRO A 72 6.93 -19.48 20.07
N ARG A 73 7.64 -20.37 19.36
CA ARG A 73 9.08 -20.23 19.13
C ARG A 73 9.43 -18.93 18.43
N GLU A 74 8.58 -18.47 17.51
CA GLU A 74 8.73 -17.20 16.82
C GLU A 74 8.71 -16.04 17.81
N THR A 75 7.67 -15.95 18.66
CA THR A 75 7.51 -14.88 19.64
C THR A 75 8.64 -14.86 20.68
N ARG A 76 9.07 -16.04 21.14
CA ARG A 76 10.22 -16.17 22.05
C ARG A 76 11.55 -15.70 21.45
N ARG A 77 11.64 -15.59 20.12
CA ARG A 77 12.80 -15.04 19.41
C ARG A 77 12.61 -13.59 19.02
N TYR A 78 11.38 -13.20 18.76
CA TYR A 78 11.04 -11.84 18.29
C TYR A 78 11.42 -10.78 19.33
N VAL A 79 10.93 -10.94 20.57
CA VAL A 79 11.13 -9.93 21.62
C VAL A 79 12.62 -9.72 21.95
N PRO A 80 13.42 -10.78 22.26
CA PRO A 80 14.85 -10.59 22.49
C PRO A 80 15.62 -9.99 21.31
N ARG A 81 15.23 -10.36 20.08
CA ARG A 81 15.85 -9.78 18.88
C ARG A 81 15.56 -8.31 18.74
N LEU A 82 14.32 -7.89 18.99
CA LEU A 82 13.94 -6.48 18.94
C LEU A 82 14.74 -5.67 19.96
N ILE A 83 14.85 -6.15 21.20
CA ILE A 83 15.61 -5.48 22.25
C ILE A 83 17.10 -5.41 21.90
N ALA A 84 17.67 -6.52 21.41
CA ALA A 84 19.07 -6.55 21.00
C ALA A 84 19.35 -5.56 19.86
N LEU A 85 18.46 -5.47 18.85
CA LEU A 85 18.59 -4.50 17.77
C LEU A 85 18.41 -3.06 18.26
N SER A 86 17.49 -2.81 19.18
CA SER A 86 17.32 -1.48 19.77
C SER A 86 18.56 -1.05 20.54
N GLY A 87 19.15 -1.97 21.34
CA GLY A 87 20.40 -1.73 22.04
C GLY A 87 21.58 -1.51 21.08
N PHE A 88 21.64 -2.28 20.00
CA PHE A 88 22.66 -2.13 18.96
C PHE A 88 22.62 -0.75 18.30
N VAL A 89 21.42 -0.27 17.96
CA VAL A 89 21.24 1.05 17.33
C VAL A 89 21.48 2.18 18.33
N ALA A 90 21.03 2.01 19.60
CA ALA A 90 21.19 3.04 20.62
C ALA A 90 22.63 3.19 21.12
N PHE A 91 23.40 2.11 21.12
CA PHE A 91 24.75 2.06 21.69
C PHE A 91 25.73 1.33 20.74
N PRO A 92 25.97 1.84 19.52
CA PRO A 92 26.80 1.16 18.52
C PRO A 92 28.24 0.96 18.97
N ASP A 93 28.78 1.87 19.79
CA ASP A 93 30.15 1.80 20.30
C ASP A 93 30.40 0.55 21.16
N ILE A 94 29.41 0.11 21.94
CA ILE A 94 29.50 -1.11 22.75
C ILE A 94 29.74 -2.34 21.85
N TRP A 95 29.19 -2.29 20.66
CA TRP A 95 29.28 -3.38 19.66
C TRP A 95 30.44 -3.20 18.68
N LYS A 96 31.27 -2.15 18.87
CA LYS A 96 32.37 -1.79 17.96
C LYS A 96 31.93 -1.74 16.49
N THR A 97 30.76 -1.16 16.25
CA THR A 97 30.17 -1.05 14.91
C THR A 97 29.97 0.42 14.59
N GLU A 98 30.41 0.81 13.41
CA GLU A 98 30.07 2.11 12.83
C GLU A 98 28.74 1.99 12.10
N LEU A 99 27.77 2.78 12.51
CA LEU A 99 26.50 2.95 11.79
C LEU A 99 26.58 4.25 11.00
N GLU A 100 26.16 4.21 9.74
CA GLU A 100 25.99 5.45 8.98
C GLU A 100 24.96 6.35 9.69
N PRO A 101 25.29 7.63 9.94
CA PRO A 101 24.37 8.53 10.61
C PRO A 101 23.13 8.77 9.70
N ILE A 102 21.96 8.51 10.24
CA ILE A 102 20.71 8.86 9.60
C ILE A 102 20.27 10.21 10.17
N PRO A 103 20.19 11.28 9.34
CA PRO A 103 19.70 12.58 9.79
C PRO A 103 18.31 12.47 10.42
N ASN A 104 18.12 13.07 11.59
CA ASN A 104 16.80 13.17 12.22
C ASN A 104 16.06 14.41 11.68
N GLU A 105 15.81 14.41 10.39
CA GLU A 105 15.16 15.48 9.66
C GLU A 105 13.92 14.95 8.92
N PRO A 106 12.89 15.77 8.73
CA PRO A 106 11.75 15.38 7.90
C PRO A 106 12.20 14.97 6.50
N THR A 107 11.75 13.82 6.02
CA THR A 107 12.02 13.35 4.66
C THR A 107 10.87 13.63 3.70
N PHE A 108 9.72 14.06 4.23
CA PHE A 108 8.52 14.40 3.46
C PHE A 108 7.77 15.55 4.11
N GLU A 109 6.95 16.19 3.31
CA GLU A 109 5.96 17.19 3.70
C GLU A 109 4.56 16.65 3.47
N VAL A 110 3.59 17.13 4.25
CA VAL A 110 2.18 16.76 4.15
C VAL A 110 1.43 17.89 3.49
N VAL A 111 0.77 17.62 2.37
CA VAL A 111 0.01 18.63 1.62
C VAL A 111 -1.47 18.28 1.61
N ASP A 112 -2.33 19.21 2.06
CA ASP A 112 -3.79 19.11 1.85
C ASP A 112 -4.10 19.42 0.38
N ILE A 113 -4.56 18.40 -0.32
CA ILE A 113 -4.89 18.48 -1.75
C ILE A 113 -6.32 19.00 -2.01
N LEU A 114 -7.05 19.39 -0.99
CA LEU A 114 -8.37 20.01 -1.06
C LEU A 114 -9.45 19.19 -1.81
N GLY A 115 -9.26 17.90 -2.01
CA GLY A 115 -10.21 17.00 -2.67
C GLY A 115 -9.53 15.90 -3.47
N GLN A 116 -10.29 15.19 -4.29
CA GLN A 116 -9.75 14.15 -5.16
C GLN A 116 -8.82 14.75 -6.21
N ILE A 117 -7.71 14.07 -6.49
CA ILE A 117 -6.77 14.44 -7.55
C ILE A 117 -6.12 13.21 -8.17
N GLU A 118 -5.79 13.26 -9.45
CA GLU A 118 -4.95 12.23 -10.09
C GLU A 118 -3.52 12.30 -9.57
N LEU A 119 -2.94 11.13 -9.24
CA LEU A 119 -1.57 11.07 -8.72
C LEU A 119 -0.54 11.55 -9.74
N ALA A 120 -0.76 11.30 -11.03
CA ALA A 120 0.10 11.82 -12.09
C ALA A 120 0.08 13.34 -12.12
N LYS A 121 -1.11 13.94 -12.08
CA LYS A 121 -1.28 15.40 -12.04
C LYS A 121 -0.68 16.01 -10.77
N ALA A 122 -0.87 15.37 -9.62
CA ALA A 122 -0.25 15.82 -8.38
C ALA A 122 1.29 15.76 -8.44
N ALA A 123 1.85 14.73 -9.08
CA ALA A 123 3.28 14.58 -9.29
C ALA A 123 3.83 15.70 -10.19
N ASP A 124 3.16 15.98 -11.32
CA ASP A 124 3.53 17.06 -12.23
C ASP A 124 3.48 18.43 -11.55
N LEU A 125 2.42 18.71 -10.78
CA LEU A 125 2.25 19.95 -10.04
C LEU A 125 3.30 20.12 -8.92
N ALA A 126 3.66 19.03 -8.26
CA ALA A 126 4.73 19.03 -7.27
C ALA A 126 6.13 19.05 -7.88
N GLN A 127 6.26 18.84 -9.20
CA GLN A 127 7.53 18.65 -9.92
C GLN A 127 8.35 17.49 -9.36
N VAL A 128 7.68 16.40 -9.05
CA VAL A 128 8.29 15.12 -8.66
C VAL A 128 7.87 14.03 -9.64
N ASP A 129 8.67 13.00 -9.78
CA ASP A 129 8.24 11.87 -10.61
C ASP A 129 7.12 11.07 -9.92
N LEU A 130 6.24 10.46 -10.73
CA LEU A 130 5.10 9.71 -10.24
C LEU A 130 5.50 8.48 -9.40
N ILE A 131 6.65 7.88 -9.68
CA ILE A 131 7.14 6.71 -8.93
C ILE A 131 7.49 7.15 -7.51
N THR A 132 8.20 8.25 -7.37
CA THR A 132 8.54 8.86 -6.09
C THR A 132 7.27 9.25 -5.33
N LEU A 133 6.33 9.99 -5.95
CA LEU A 133 5.07 10.35 -5.28
C LEU A 133 4.33 9.12 -4.76
N ARG A 134 4.30 8.04 -5.52
CA ARG A 134 3.65 6.78 -5.12
C ARG A 134 4.40 6.05 -4.01
N ALA A 135 5.74 6.09 -4.01
CA ALA A 135 6.54 5.49 -2.96
C ALA A 135 6.26 6.14 -1.60
N PHE A 136 6.02 7.46 -1.57
CA PHE A 136 5.58 8.17 -0.36
C PHE A 136 4.11 7.88 0.00
N ASN A 137 3.27 7.50 -0.97
CA ASN A 137 1.83 7.33 -0.81
C ASN A 137 1.34 5.92 -1.18
N PRO A 138 1.91 4.85 -0.63
CA PRO A 138 1.59 3.48 -1.03
C PRO A 138 0.18 3.04 -0.61
N GLY A 139 -0.48 3.82 0.25
CA GLY A 139 -1.87 3.63 0.65
C GLY A 139 -2.85 3.85 -0.51
N HIS A 140 -2.53 4.71 -1.47
CA HIS A 140 -3.36 4.95 -2.66
C HIS A 140 -3.23 3.82 -3.67
N LEU A 141 -4.33 3.08 -3.86
CA LEU A 141 -4.36 1.88 -4.69
C LEU A 141 -4.71 2.16 -6.16
N ARG A 142 -5.02 3.42 -6.51
CA ARG A 142 -5.53 3.79 -7.84
C ARG A 142 -4.73 4.95 -8.41
N TRP A 143 -5.11 5.36 -9.63
CA TRP A 143 -4.50 6.49 -10.35
C TRP A 143 -4.80 7.84 -9.71
N ALA A 144 -5.88 7.92 -8.91
CA ALA A 144 -6.30 9.09 -8.18
C ALA A 144 -6.50 8.79 -6.71
N THR A 145 -6.52 9.83 -5.88
CA THR A 145 -6.85 9.76 -4.45
C THR A 145 -8.33 9.45 -4.25
N ALA A 146 -8.75 9.04 -3.05
CA ALA A 146 -10.13 8.73 -2.76
C ALA A 146 -11.03 10.00 -2.81
N PRO A 147 -12.28 9.93 -3.36
CA PRO A 147 -13.15 11.09 -3.51
C PRO A 147 -13.50 11.80 -2.19
N ALA A 148 -13.69 11.03 -1.12
CA ALA A 148 -14.27 11.55 0.12
C ALA A 148 -13.31 11.55 1.32
N ARG A 149 -12.06 11.15 1.18
CA ARG A 149 -11.26 10.76 2.35
C ARG A 149 -9.83 11.17 2.42
N SER A 150 -9.12 11.11 1.34
CA SER A 150 -7.71 11.43 1.32
C SER A 150 -7.56 12.87 0.86
N ARG A 151 -7.47 13.76 1.81
CA ARG A 151 -7.19 15.17 1.53
C ARG A 151 -5.70 15.47 1.59
N GLU A 152 -4.89 14.49 1.95
CA GLU A 152 -3.46 14.66 2.15
C GLU A 152 -2.65 13.76 1.20
N LEU A 153 -1.56 14.31 0.70
CA LEU A 153 -0.50 13.59 0.03
C LEU A 153 0.84 13.89 0.71
N LEU A 154 1.68 12.88 0.80
CA LEU A 154 3.07 13.03 1.21
C LEU A 154 3.91 13.31 -0.03
N VAL A 155 4.73 14.35 0.05
CA VAL A 155 5.67 14.73 -1.01
C VAL A 155 7.07 14.88 -0.44
N PRO A 156 8.13 14.72 -1.24
CA PRO A 156 9.48 15.00 -0.78
C PRO A 156 9.60 16.43 -0.26
N VAL A 157 10.50 16.63 0.73
CA VAL A 157 10.81 17.96 1.26
C VAL A 157 11.17 18.94 0.14
N GLY A 158 10.60 20.14 0.20
CA GLY A 158 10.75 21.19 -0.80
C GLY A 158 9.77 21.12 -1.96
N ALA A 159 8.85 20.14 -2.00
CA ALA A 159 7.80 20.05 -3.01
C ALA A 159 6.42 20.52 -2.48
N GLY A 160 6.27 20.66 -1.17
CA GLY A 160 5.00 20.94 -0.52
C GLY A 160 4.38 22.26 -0.92
N ASP A 161 5.13 23.35 -0.86
CA ASP A 161 4.64 24.69 -1.21
C ASP A 161 4.17 24.77 -2.67
N ARG A 162 4.93 24.15 -3.60
CA ARG A 162 4.55 24.12 -5.01
C ARG A 162 3.22 23.41 -5.22
N LEU A 163 3.06 22.23 -4.63
CA LEU A 163 1.83 21.47 -4.73
C LEU A 163 0.66 22.23 -4.08
N THR A 164 0.85 22.78 -2.89
CA THR A 164 -0.17 23.55 -2.16
C THR A 164 -0.68 24.73 -3.00
N GLN A 165 0.22 25.54 -3.56
CA GLN A 165 -0.14 26.67 -4.39
C GLN A 165 -0.82 26.25 -5.70
N ALA A 166 -0.40 25.13 -6.28
CA ALA A 166 -0.97 24.64 -7.52
C ALA A 166 -2.36 24.05 -7.32
N VAL A 167 -2.59 23.23 -6.29
CA VAL A 167 -3.91 22.63 -6.03
C VAL A 167 -4.95 23.67 -5.64
N ALA A 168 -4.55 24.79 -5.02
CA ALA A 168 -5.46 25.89 -4.68
C ALA A 168 -6.06 26.58 -5.91
N LYS A 169 -5.39 26.50 -7.08
CA LYS A 169 -5.83 27.08 -8.35
C LYS A 169 -6.69 26.14 -9.20
N LEU A 170 -6.76 24.85 -8.84
CA LEU A 170 -7.50 23.85 -9.62
C LEU A 170 -9.00 23.94 -9.34
N THR A 171 -9.79 23.94 -10.41
CA THR A 171 -11.23 23.66 -10.31
C THR A 171 -11.48 22.17 -10.05
N PRO A 172 -12.66 21.77 -9.58
CA PRO A 172 -12.99 20.34 -9.42
C PRO A 172 -12.80 19.51 -10.69
N ASP A 173 -13.13 20.09 -11.86
CA ASP A 173 -13.02 19.43 -13.17
C ASP A 173 -11.56 19.25 -13.63
N ASP A 174 -10.68 20.13 -13.17
CA ASP A 174 -9.25 20.03 -13.47
C ASP A 174 -8.53 18.93 -12.67
N ARG A 175 -9.15 18.39 -11.62
CA ARG A 175 -8.48 17.51 -10.65
C ARG A 175 -8.41 16.07 -11.10
N VAL A 176 -9.47 15.58 -11.74
CA VAL A 176 -9.60 14.21 -12.24
C VAL A 176 -10.24 14.24 -13.61
N GLU A 177 -9.58 13.63 -14.56
CA GLU A 177 -10.09 13.51 -15.91
C GLU A 177 -11.12 12.38 -15.98
N TRP A 178 -12.40 12.73 -16.22
CA TRP A 178 -13.47 11.80 -16.36
C TRP A 178 -13.84 11.61 -17.84
N GLN A 179 -13.91 10.36 -18.28
CA GLN A 179 -14.39 10.05 -19.60
C GLN A 179 -15.92 10.00 -19.58
N HIS A 180 -16.57 10.85 -20.37
CA HIS A 180 -18.02 10.85 -20.53
C HIS A 180 -18.43 9.80 -21.55
N TYR A 181 -19.15 8.76 -21.09
CA TYR A 181 -19.65 7.70 -21.96
C TYR A 181 -21.15 7.77 -22.10
N ARG A 182 -21.66 7.95 -23.35
CA ARG A 182 -23.08 7.90 -23.64
C ARG A 182 -23.53 6.44 -23.76
N ILE A 183 -24.47 6.03 -22.90
CA ILE A 183 -24.98 4.66 -22.86
C ILE A 183 -25.68 4.34 -24.17
N LYS A 184 -25.31 3.22 -24.80
CA LYS A 184 -25.89 2.72 -26.03
C LYS A 184 -26.97 1.69 -25.71
N ARG A 185 -27.92 1.48 -26.66
CA ARG A 185 -28.93 0.43 -26.54
C ARG A 185 -28.27 -0.94 -26.44
N GLY A 186 -28.62 -1.73 -25.42
CA GLY A 186 -28.03 -3.03 -25.14
C GLY A 186 -26.78 -3.00 -24.23
N ASP A 187 -26.36 -1.84 -23.75
CA ASP A 187 -25.29 -1.75 -22.77
C ASP A 187 -25.75 -2.24 -21.39
N SER A 188 -24.77 -2.73 -20.65
CA SER A 188 -24.90 -3.01 -19.22
C SER A 188 -23.69 -2.47 -18.47
N LEU A 189 -23.86 -2.17 -17.19
CA LEU A 189 -22.73 -1.71 -16.35
C LEU A 189 -21.55 -2.69 -16.39
N ILE A 190 -21.79 -4.00 -16.50
CA ILE A 190 -20.75 -5.03 -16.61
C ILE A 190 -19.97 -4.88 -17.92
N ARG A 191 -20.68 -4.71 -19.05
CA ARG A 191 -20.05 -4.55 -20.36
C ARG A 191 -19.24 -3.26 -20.43
N ILE A 192 -19.82 -2.15 -19.95
CA ILE A 192 -19.16 -0.85 -19.89
C ILE A 192 -17.92 -0.93 -18.99
N ALA A 193 -18.05 -1.49 -17.78
CA ALA A 193 -16.92 -1.65 -16.88
C ALA A 193 -15.77 -2.46 -17.51
N LYS A 194 -16.11 -3.52 -18.24
CA LYS A 194 -15.12 -4.35 -18.96
C LYS A 194 -14.44 -3.59 -20.10
N SER A 195 -15.19 -2.82 -20.90
CA SER A 195 -14.65 -2.06 -22.04
C SER A 195 -13.70 -0.92 -21.61
N PHE A 196 -13.92 -0.36 -20.42
CA PHE A 196 -13.09 0.72 -19.86
C PHE A 196 -12.11 0.24 -18.79
N GLY A 197 -11.86 -1.05 -18.66
CA GLY A 197 -10.89 -1.59 -17.68
C GLY A 197 -11.22 -1.27 -16.22
N THR A 198 -12.48 -0.97 -15.90
CA THR A 198 -12.94 -0.51 -14.58
C THR A 198 -13.90 -1.51 -13.93
N ARG A 199 -14.49 -1.16 -12.80
CA ARG A 199 -15.45 -2.02 -12.05
C ARG A 199 -16.85 -1.41 -12.01
N VAL A 200 -17.86 -2.27 -12.06
CA VAL A 200 -19.28 -1.88 -11.96
C VAL A 200 -19.55 -1.04 -10.72
N ASN A 201 -19.00 -1.42 -9.57
CA ASN A 201 -19.22 -0.69 -8.32
C ASN A 201 -18.67 0.74 -8.38
N LEU A 202 -17.54 0.95 -9.05
CA LEU A 202 -16.98 2.29 -9.22
C LEU A 202 -17.85 3.16 -10.14
N ILE A 203 -18.29 2.62 -11.27
CA ILE A 203 -19.21 3.35 -12.16
C ILE A 203 -20.47 3.74 -11.40
N ARG A 204 -21.00 2.84 -10.56
CA ARG A 204 -22.20 3.12 -9.75
C ARG A 204 -21.94 4.21 -8.71
N GLU A 205 -20.82 4.14 -8.01
CA GLU A 205 -20.46 5.10 -6.96
C GLU A 205 -20.29 6.51 -7.51
N VAL A 206 -19.50 6.64 -8.58
CA VAL A 206 -19.22 7.93 -9.24
C VAL A 206 -20.48 8.56 -9.86
N ASN A 207 -21.37 7.74 -10.41
CA ASN A 207 -22.59 8.21 -11.06
C ASN A 207 -23.81 8.15 -10.14
N HIS A 208 -23.64 7.90 -8.84
CA HIS A 208 -24.71 7.79 -7.85
C HIS A 208 -25.84 6.81 -8.22
N ILE A 209 -25.50 5.73 -8.94
CA ILE A 209 -26.46 4.73 -9.43
C ILE A 209 -26.82 3.75 -8.32
N LYS A 210 -28.08 3.75 -7.90
CA LYS A 210 -28.66 2.75 -7.01
C LYS A 210 -29.12 1.54 -7.82
N GLY A 211 -28.48 0.37 -7.60
CA GLY A 211 -28.81 -0.85 -8.34
C GLY A 211 -28.03 -1.01 -9.65
N SER A 212 -28.63 -1.66 -10.67
CA SER A 212 -27.97 -1.97 -11.96
C SER A 212 -28.65 -1.34 -13.17
N ARG A 213 -29.72 -0.57 -12.98
CA ARG A 213 -30.48 0.02 -14.08
C ARG A 213 -29.78 1.23 -14.65
N ILE A 214 -29.56 1.23 -15.96
CA ILE A 214 -29.07 2.34 -16.77
C ILE A 214 -29.99 2.53 -17.98
N ARG A 215 -30.08 3.72 -18.53
CA ARG A 215 -30.91 4.04 -19.69
C ARG A 215 -30.05 4.41 -20.90
N ALA A 216 -30.35 3.87 -22.05
CA ALA A 216 -29.71 4.29 -23.29
C ALA A 216 -29.98 5.78 -23.54
N GLY A 217 -28.92 6.51 -23.88
CA GLY A 217 -28.91 7.96 -24.06
C GLY A 217 -28.41 8.76 -22.87
N ASP A 218 -28.42 8.21 -21.65
CA ASP A 218 -27.81 8.83 -20.49
C ASP A 218 -26.27 8.82 -20.59
N THR A 219 -25.62 9.76 -19.92
CA THR A 219 -24.15 9.85 -19.87
C THR A 219 -23.65 9.33 -18.53
N LEU A 220 -22.61 8.50 -18.59
CA LEU A 220 -21.86 8.04 -17.42
C LEU A 220 -20.49 8.73 -17.37
N MET A 221 -20.11 9.17 -16.19
CA MET A 221 -18.72 9.49 -15.89
C MET A 221 -17.97 8.18 -15.62
N ILE A 222 -16.96 7.92 -16.42
CA ILE A 222 -16.14 6.72 -16.30
C ILE A 222 -14.71 7.16 -16.03
N PRO A 223 -14.07 6.64 -14.97
CA PRO A 223 -12.69 6.94 -14.71
C PRO A 223 -11.83 6.41 -15.86
N ASN A 224 -10.87 7.19 -16.28
CA ASN A 224 -9.95 6.79 -17.36
C ASN A 224 -9.01 5.68 -16.84
N GLY A 225 -9.44 4.41 -17.01
CA GLY A 225 -8.68 3.24 -16.55
C GLY A 225 -7.33 3.06 -17.26
N ASP A 226 -7.19 3.60 -18.47
CA ASP A 226 -5.96 3.49 -19.27
C ASP A 226 -4.84 4.42 -18.75
N ALA A 227 -5.17 5.51 -18.07
CA ALA A 227 -4.18 6.38 -17.44
C ALA A 227 -3.31 5.60 -16.42
N TRP A 228 -3.87 4.57 -15.77
CA TRP A 228 -3.13 3.67 -14.89
C TRP A 228 -2.12 2.81 -15.64
N SER A 229 -2.56 2.17 -16.71
CA SER A 229 -1.71 1.29 -17.54
C SER A 229 -0.66 2.08 -18.32
N HIS A 230 -1.03 3.27 -18.79
CA HIS A 230 -0.11 4.16 -19.53
C HIS A 230 0.93 4.80 -18.61
N SER A 231 0.56 5.26 -17.41
CA SER A 231 1.52 5.84 -16.46
C SER A 231 2.52 4.83 -15.93
N LEU A 232 2.12 3.57 -15.73
CA LEU A 232 3.03 2.49 -15.39
C LEU A 232 3.93 2.11 -16.57
N ALA A 233 3.42 2.13 -17.80
CA ALA A 233 4.20 1.89 -19.00
C ALA A 233 5.23 3.00 -19.26
N LEU A 234 4.86 4.27 -19.08
CA LEU A 234 5.76 5.41 -19.23
C LEU A 234 6.81 5.48 -18.10
N ALA A 235 6.42 5.15 -16.86
CA ALA A 235 7.37 5.08 -15.75
C ALA A 235 8.38 3.92 -15.91
N SER A 236 7.99 2.83 -16.61
CA SER A 236 8.89 1.72 -16.92
C SER A 236 9.81 2.00 -18.13
N THR A 237 9.51 3.01 -18.96
CA THR A 237 10.35 3.38 -20.11
C THR A 237 11.47 4.37 -19.77
N SER A 238 11.43 5.01 -18.59
CA SER A 238 12.51 5.92 -18.16
C SER A 238 13.73 5.21 -17.54
N SER A 239 13.67 3.93 -17.25
CA SER A 239 14.84 3.10 -16.95
C SER A 239 15.13 2.20 -18.14
N THR A 240 16.39 2.11 -18.56
CA THR A 240 16.93 1.16 -19.57
C THR A 240 16.66 -0.29 -19.15
N ARG A 241 15.42 -0.74 -19.30
CA ARG A 241 15.02 -2.11 -19.01
C ARG A 241 14.86 -2.90 -20.31
N THR A 242 15.54 -4.02 -20.42
CA THR A 242 15.46 -4.91 -21.57
C THR A 242 14.28 -5.86 -21.45
N ARG A 243 13.48 -5.97 -22.52
CA ARG A 243 12.36 -6.91 -22.58
C ARG A 243 12.86 -8.35 -22.61
N ARG A 244 12.41 -9.19 -21.66
CA ARG A 244 12.79 -10.60 -21.55
C ARG A 244 11.55 -11.49 -21.45
N GLY A 245 11.49 -12.53 -22.28
CA GLY A 245 10.45 -13.57 -22.17
C GLY A 245 10.81 -14.59 -21.09
N TYR A 246 9.84 -14.99 -20.27
CA TYR A 246 10.01 -16.05 -19.28
C TYR A 246 8.91 -17.10 -19.42
N LYS A 247 9.28 -18.38 -19.45
CA LYS A 247 8.33 -19.50 -19.45
C LYS A 247 8.20 -20.04 -18.02
N VAL A 248 7.00 -19.96 -17.45
CA VAL A 248 6.69 -20.43 -16.10
C VAL A 248 7.02 -21.92 -15.97
N ARG A 249 7.72 -22.29 -14.91
CA ARG A 249 8.11 -23.66 -14.58
C ARG A 249 7.21 -24.21 -13.47
N SER A 250 7.18 -25.52 -13.31
CA SER A 250 6.50 -26.15 -12.16
C SER A 250 7.10 -25.65 -10.85
N GLY A 251 6.25 -25.22 -9.91
CA GLY A 251 6.64 -24.64 -8.63
C GLY A 251 6.95 -23.13 -8.64
N ASP A 252 6.84 -22.45 -9.79
CA ASP A 252 6.96 -21.00 -9.85
C ASP A 252 5.73 -20.32 -9.25
N SER A 253 5.98 -19.18 -8.62
CA SER A 253 4.94 -18.25 -8.17
C SER A 253 5.31 -16.83 -8.59
N LEU A 254 4.33 -15.92 -8.63
CA LEU A 254 4.59 -14.50 -8.88
C LEU A 254 5.70 -13.96 -7.97
N TYR A 255 5.67 -14.33 -6.69
CA TYR A 255 6.68 -13.93 -5.71
C TYR A 255 8.10 -14.43 -6.07
N ARG A 256 8.22 -15.71 -6.45
CA ARG A 256 9.52 -16.31 -6.83
C ARG A 256 10.07 -15.70 -8.11
N ILE A 257 9.21 -15.48 -9.10
CA ILE A 257 9.61 -14.85 -10.37
C ILE A 257 10.01 -13.40 -10.15
N ALA A 258 9.23 -12.64 -9.36
CA ALA A 258 9.53 -11.26 -9.00
C ALA A 258 10.90 -11.13 -8.32
N GLY A 259 11.16 -11.94 -7.29
CA GLY A 259 12.44 -11.97 -6.60
C GLY A 259 13.62 -12.37 -7.50
N LYS A 260 13.41 -13.35 -8.38
CA LYS A 260 14.46 -13.82 -9.32
C LYS A 260 14.91 -12.75 -10.31
N PHE A 261 13.98 -11.91 -10.77
CA PHE A 261 14.26 -10.91 -11.79
C PHE A 261 14.36 -9.48 -11.21
N LYS A 262 14.32 -9.35 -9.88
CA LYS A 262 14.36 -8.07 -9.16
C LYS A 262 13.31 -7.06 -9.66
N VAL A 263 12.10 -7.55 -9.88
CA VAL A 263 10.91 -6.78 -10.27
C VAL A 263 9.81 -6.95 -9.24
N SER A 264 8.85 -6.03 -9.19
CA SER A 264 7.72 -6.18 -8.27
C SER A 264 6.66 -7.16 -8.80
N ILE A 265 5.83 -7.72 -7.91
CA ILE A 265 4.70 -8.56 -8.30
C ILE A 265 3.71 -7.75 -9.12
N ASP A 266 3.49 -6.49 -8.76
CA ASP A 266 2.56 -5.60 -9.45
C ASP A 266 3.02 -5.31 -10.89
N GLU A 267 4.32 -5.13 -11.12
CA GLU A 267 4.90 -5.03 -12.46
C GLU A 267 4.66 -6.28 -13.29
N LEU A 268 4.91 -7.48 -12.72
CA LEU A 268 4.65 -8.74 -13.40
C LEU A 268 3.17 -8.90 -13.79
N VAL A 269 2.28 -8.53 -12.89
CA VAL A 269 0.82 -8.56 -13.10
C VAL A 269 0.42 -7.59 -14.20
N ALA A 270 0.92 -6.35 -14.15
CA ALA A 270 0.63 -5.31 -15.13
C ALA A 270 1.14 -5.66 -16.53
N TRP A 271 2.40 -6.09 -16.67
CA TRP A 271 3.00 -6.42 -17.96
C TRP A 271 2.35 -7.61 -18.67
N ASN A 272 1.67 -8.47 -17.89
CA ASN A 272 1.11 -9.73 -18.42
C ASN A 272 -0.41 -9.83 -18.25
N SER A 273 -1.08 -8.75 -17.80
CA SER A 273 -2.52 -8.72 -17.53
C SER A 273 -3.00 -9.89 -16.67
N LEU A 274 -2.21 -10.25 -15.65
CA LEU A 274 -2.47 -11.40 -14.81
C LEU A 274 -3.50 -11.08 -13.74
N ASN A 275 -4.22 -12.10 -13.28
CA ASN A 275 -4.98 -12.01 -12.05
C ASN A 275 -4.03 -12.33 -10.87
N PRO A 276 -3.76 -11.40 -9.94
CA PRO A 276 -2.83 -11.61 -8.83
C PRO A 276 -3.23 -12.74 -7.86
N ARG A 277 -4.48 -13.19 -7.93
CA ARG A 277 -5.00 -14.31 -7.12
C ARG A 277 -5.04 -15.64 -7.88
N ALA A 278 -4.74 -15.65 -9.17
CA ALA A 278 -4.73 -16.87 -9.97
C ALA A 278 -3.35 -17.55 -9.93
N TYR A 279 -3.35 -18.87 -9.91
CA TYR A 279 -2.12 -19.65 -10.03
C TYR A 279 -1.54 -19.53 -11.44
N LEU A 280 -0.22 -19.36 -11.53
CA LEU A 280 0.49 -19.43 -12.79
C LEU A 280 0.49 -20.87 -13.31
N LYS A 281 0.23 -21.05 -14.60
CA LYS A 281 0.26 -22.36 -15.23
C LYS A 281 1.67 -22.68 -15.72
N PRO A 282 2.25 -23.86 -15.42
CA PRO A 282 3.49 -24.29 -16.04
C PRO A 282 3.39 -24.22 -17.57
N GLY A 283 4.42 -23.65 -18.20
CA GLY A 283 4.42 -23.39 -19.64
C GLY A 283 3.88 -22.03 -20.07
N GLN A 284 3.21 -21.29 -19.21
CA GLN A 284 2.73 -19.93 -19.49
C GLN A 284 3.89 -19.00 -19.80
N LYS A 285 3.77 -18.20 -20.86
CA LYS A 285 4.78 -17.20 -21.23
C LYS A 285 4.49 -15.88 -20.54
N LEU A 286 5.48 -15.32 -19.87
CA LEU A 286 5.44 -14.01 -19.25
C LEU A 286 6.44 -13.08 -19.94
N THR A 287 6.06 -11.81 -20.08
CA THR A 287 6.94 -10.73 -20.49
C THR A 287 7.47 -10.04 -19.23
N LEU A 288 8.77 -9.83 -19.18
CA LEU A 288 9.49 -9.15 -18.10
C LEU A 288 10.26 -7.98 -18.69
N TYR A 289 10.38 -6.90 -17.93
CA TYR A 289 11.26 -5.78 -18.23
C TYR A 289 12.31 -5.69 -17.11
N VAL A 290 13.54 -6.13 -17.39
CA VAL A 290 14.62 -6.23 -16.40
C VAL A 290 15.69 -5.19 -16.69
N GLY A 291 16.18 -4.50 -15.66
CA GLY A 291 17.33 -3.61 -15.78
C GLY A 291 18.61 -4.40 -16.09
N GLU A 292 19.52 -3.81 -16.82
CA GLU A 292 20.87 -4.36 -16.98
C GLU A 292 21.56 -4.38 -15.60
N THR A 293 22.11 -5.54 -15.23
CA THR A 293 22.87 -5.79 -14.01
C THR A 293 24.27 -5.22 -14.15
#